data_ba7bbb81f8a76a076a3eac087831ca7f
#
_entry.id   ba7bbb81f8a76a076a3eac087831ca7f
#
_cell.length_a   1.000
_cell.length_b   1.000
_cell.length_c   1.000
_cell.angle_alpha   90.00
_cell.angle_beta   90.00
_cell.angle_gamma   90.00
#
_symmetry.space_group_name_H-M   'P 1'
#
loop_
_entity.id
_entity.type
_entity.pdbx_description
1 polymer ?
#
loop_
_entity_poly.entity_id
_entity_poly.type
_entity_poly.pdbx_seq_one_letter_code
_entity_poly.pdbx_strand_id
1 'polypeptide(L)'
;MLPSITISGDQTSTTSTNRTNQSGASLADSNSDTENKNISLEQVIFSGFKGVNTFKKSELETQKAILELKQLEQKIIFETAFAYFDYIFKSNNEKFNFSNVNLFERQVEFDNARLQKGEITLTDLAQSESSLAGANAKLIKAKTELLSSITNFERITGEKIPSFENLNQKVFIDLPSTLKSSLDQSSLKNLALLISKLDYEISVKELNIERARLSPKASIKVSKSENKDFSSTIDEKNDETVKATITWPIIKGGENISSIKKSSLEKQRFQLLLKDAKNKVLSDTSNSWSNYQSSKSVLDATKAQLKAAEIANEGITLEYDSGKTRTT
;
A
#
# COMPACT_ATOMS: atom_id res chain seq x y z
N MET A 1 22.52 4.01 -24.66
CA MET A 1 21.84 5.30 -24.46
C MET A 1 21.29 5.74 -25.78
N LEU A 2 20.04 6.16 -25.85
CA LEU A 2 19.44 6.72 -27.06
C LEU A 2 19.85 8.18 -27.22
N PRO A 3 19.90 8.71 -28.45
CA PRO A 3 20.11 10.13 -28.66
C PRO A 3 18.91 10.95 -28.18
N SER A 4 19.16 12.17 -27.74
CA SER A 4 18.11 13.15 -27.48
C SER A 4 17.97 14.09 -28.67
N ILE A 5 16.72 14.30 -29.13
CA ILE A 5 16.38 15.27 -30.15
C ILE A 5 15.59 16.38 -29.46
N THR A 6 16.02 17.62 -29.65
CA THR A 6 15.36 18.80 -29.11
C THR A 6 15.09 19.78 -30.22
N ILE A 7 13.85 20.27 -30.28
CA ILE A 7 13.44 21.37 -31.16
C ILE A 7 13.11 22.54 -30.24
N SER A 8 13.70 23.71 -30.51
CA SER A 8 13.41 24.94 -29.79
C SER A 8 13.21 26.10 -30.78
N GLY A 9 12.35 27.01 -30.42
CA GLY A 9 12.14 28.27 -31.13
C GLY A 9 11.96 29.38 -30.10
N ASP A 10 12.62 30.48 -30.33
CA ASP A 10 12.49 31.67 -29.50
C ASP A 10 12.37 32.92 -30.39
N GLN A 11 11.58 33.87 -29.95
CA GLN A 11 11.46 35.20 -30.51
C GLN A 11 11.86 36.19 -29.42
N THR A 12 12.85 37.01 -29.71
CA THR A 12 13.39 37.98 -28.74
C THR A 12 13.27 39.39 -29.33
N SER A 13 12.53 40.24 -28.64
CA SER A 13 12.46 41.69 -28.93
C SER A 13 13.38 42.43 -27.98
N THR A 14 14.35 43.13 -28.51
CA THR A 14 15.34 43.86 -27.71
C THR A 14 15.29 45.34 -28.09
N THR A 15 14.97 46.21 -27.14
CA THR A 15 15.07 47.64 -27.24
C THR A 15 16.32 48.10 -26.53
N SER A 16 17.27 48.69 -27.24
CA SER A 16 18.52 49.22 -26.69
C SER A 16 18.48 50.74 -26.70
N THR A 17 18.54 51.34 -25.51
CA THR A 17 18.54 52.80 -25.31
C THR A 17 19.85 53.24 -24.67
N ASN A 18 20.17 54.54 -24.75
CA ASN A 18 21.37 55.14 -24.14
C ASN A 18 22.69 54.50 -24.59
N ARG A 19 22.79 54.16 -25.86
CA ARG A 19 23.96 53.52 -26.45
C ARG A 19 25.05 54.54 -26.72
N THR A 20 26.29 54.20 -26.38
CA THR A 20 27.49 54.97 -26.70
C THR A 20 28.51 54.09 -27.44
N ASN A 21 29.23 54.63 -28.39
CA ASN A 21 30.35 53.95 -29.02
C ASN A 21 31.61 53.97 -28.16
N GLN A 22 32.66 53.30 -28.58
CA GLN A 22 33.94 53.25 -27.83
C GLN A 22 34.63 54.63 -27.66
N SER A 23 34.29 55.62 -28.46
CA SER A 23 34.78 57.00 -28.32
C SER A 23 33.87 57.85 -27.44
N GLY A 24 32.83 57.32 -26.85
CA GLY A 24 31.91 58.03 -25.97
C GLY A 24 30.81 58.81 -26.69
N ALA A 25 30.69 58.72 -28.02
CA ALA A 25 29.61 59.35 -28.76
C ALA A 25 28.29 58.62 -28.60
N SER A 26 27.18 59.35 -28.38
CA SER A 26 25.83 58.81 -28.28
C SER A 26 25.37 58.18 -29.61
N LEU A 27 24.81 56.99 -29.56
CA LEU A 27 24.19 56.31 -30.70
C LEU A 27 22.66 56.32 -30.53
N ALA A 28 21.95 56.30 -31.66
CA ALA A 28 20.50 56.22 -31.67
C ALA A 28 20.01 54.92 -31.01
N ASP A 29 18.83 54.98 -30.39
CA ASP A 29 18.15 53.79 -29.87
C ASP A 29 17.88 52.80 -31.02
N SER A 30 17.94 51.53 -30.72
CA SER A 30 17.66 50.48 -31.71
C SER A 30 16.71 49.42 -31.17
N ASN A 31 15.77 49.01 -32.02
CA ASN A 31 14.93 47.85 -31.77
C ASN A 31 15.40 46.71 -32.66
N SER A 32 15.46 45.52 -32.13
CA SER A 32 15.80 44.29 -32.88
C SER A 32 14.84 43.19 -32.44
N ASP A 33 14.14 42.65 -33.39
CA ASP A 33 13.26 41.46 -33.17
C ASP A 33 13.97 40.30 -33.88
N THR A 34 14.46 39.33 -33.08
CA THR A 34 15.17 38.18 -33.59
C THR A 34 14.30 36.91 -33.41
N GLU A 35 14.19 36.12 -34.46
CA GLU A 35 13.55 34.79 -34.41
C GLU A 35 14.64 33.73 -34.59
N ASN A 36 14.70 32.77 -33.65
CA ASN A 36 15.62 31.64 -33.70
C ASN A 36 14.86 30.35 -33.68
N LYS A 37 15.13 29.48 -34.65
CA LYS A 37 14.65 28.09 -34.69
C LYS A 37 15.84 27.15 -34.63
N ASN A 38 15.86 26.21 -33.72
CA ASN A 38 16.97 25.29 -33.56
C ASN A 38 16.47 23.86 -33.42
N ILE A 39 17.03 22.95 -34.21
CA ILE A 39 16.91 21.51 -34.02
C ILE A 39 18.28 20.96 -33.64
N SER A 40 18.35 20.17 -32.58
CA SER A 40 19.60 19.56 -32.14
C SER A 40 19.41 18.09 -31.75
N LEU A 41 20.40 17.29 -32.12
CA LEU A 41 20.55 15.89 -31.74
C LEU A 41 21.81 15.77 -30.89
N GLU A 42 21.67 15.29 -29.65
CA GLU A 42 22.81 15.02 -28.77
C GLU A 42 22.89 13.52 -28.45
N GLN A 43 24.06 12.94 -28.70
CA GLN A 43 24.38 11.56 -28.33
C GLN A 43 25.51 11.56 -27.31
N VAL A 44 25.25 11.05 -26.12
CA VAL A 44 26.30 10.75 -25.12
C VAL A 44 26.99 9.45 -25.52
N ILE A 45 28.29 9.54 -25.80
CA ILE A 45 29.13 8.41 -26.21
C ILE A 45 29.69 7.69 -25.00
N PHE A 46 30.15 8.46 -23.98
CA PHE A 46 30.71 7.93 -22.76
C PHE A 46 30.35 8.80 -21.56
N SER A 47 30.06 8.17 -20.41
CA SER A 47 29.76 8.87 -19.15
C SER A 47 30.07 8.00 -17.93
N GLY A 48 31.20 7.28 -17.96
CA GLY A 48 31.62 6.43 -16.84
C GLY A 48 30.64 5.30 -16.51
N PHE A 49 29.97 4.74 -17.52
CA PHE A 49 28.91 3.72 -17.38
C PHE A 49 27.64 4.19 -16.63
N LYS A 50 27.50 5.52 -16.43
CA LYS A 50 26.29 6.10 -15.79
C LYS A 50 25.01 5.59 -16.46
N GLY A 51 24.91 5.69 -17.81
CA GLY A 51 23.72 5.29 -18.53
C GLY A 51 23.39 3.81 -18.43
N VAL A 52 24.39 2.94 -18.43
CA VAL A 52 24.19 1.49 -18.23
C VAL A 52 23.63 1.21 -16.85
N ASN A 53 24.20 1.84 -15.80
CA ASN A 53 23.72 1.67 -14.44
C ASN A 53 22.33 2.29 -14.23
N THR A 54 22.03 3.45 -14.89
CA THR A 54 20.68 4.05 -14.86
C THR A 54 19.67 3.14 -15.52
N PHE A 55 19.97 2.56 -16.67
CA PHE A 55 19.08 1.60 -17.34
C PHE A 55 18.80 0.37 -16.44
N LYS A 56 19.84 -0.24 -15.88
CA LYS A 56 19.69 -1.39 -14.95
C LYS A 56 18.95 -1.01 -13.67
N LYS A 57 19.11 0.22 -13.17
CA LYS A 57 18.34 0.72 -12.04
C LYS A 57 16.85 0.80 -12.41
N SER A 58 16.50 1.40 -13.55
CA SER A 58 15.10 1.52 -13.99
C SER A 58 14.46 0.15 -14.26
N GLU A 59 15.22 -0.83 -14.74
CA GLU A 59 14.74 -2.22 -14.87
C GLU A 59 14.38 -2.83 -13.51
N LEU A 60 15.24 -2.66 -12.49
CA LEU A 60 14.96 -3.11 -11.12
C LEU A 60 13.78 -2.36 -10.49
N GLU A 61 13.64 -1.05 -10.76
CA GLU A 61 12.51 -0.24 -10.31
C GLU A 61 11.19 -0.72 -10.93
N THR A 62 11.21 -1.12 -12.21
CA THR A 62 10.04 -1.72 -12.88
C THR A 62 9.67 -3.07 -12.23
N GLN A 63 10.66 -3.93 -11.97
CA GLN A 63 10.43 -5.20 -11.28
C GLN A 63 9.87 -4.98 -9.87
N LYS A 64 10.39 -4.00 -9.14
CA LYS A 64 9.89 -3.60 -7.83
C LYS A 64 8.42 -3.16 -7.91
N ALA A 65 8.07 -2.28 -8.84
CA ALA A 65 6.69 -1.81 -9.02
C ALA A 65 5.70 -2.96 -9.31
N ILE A 66 6.12 -3.97 -10.09
CA ILE A 66 5.31 -5.17 -10.32
C ILE A 66 5.09 -5.97 -9.02
N LEU A 67 6.12 -6.09 -8.17
CA LEU A 67 5.96 -6.77 -6.88
C LEU A 67 5.12 -5.97 -5.89
N GLU A 68 5.23 -4.64 -5.89
CA GLU A 68 4.39 -3.75 -5.08
C GLU A 68 2.91 -3.84 -5.49
N LEU A 69 2.62 -3.91 -6.81
CA LEU A 69 1.26 -4.15 -7.30
C LEU A 69 0.73 -5.49 -6.78
N LYS A 70 1.50 -6.58 -6.93
CA LYS A 70 1.11 -7.90 -6.40
C LYS A 70 0.90 -7.90 -4.89
N GLN A 71 1.70 -7.15 -4.15
CA GLN A 71 1.55 -7.02 -2.70
C GLN A 71 0.25 -6.28 -2.34
N LEU A 72 -0.10 -5.24 -3.09
CA LEU A 72 -1.36 -4.53 -2.94
C LEU A 72 -2.55 -5.42 -3.27
N GLU A 73 -2.49 -6.19 -4.36
CA GLU A 73 -3.52 -7.18 -4.73
C GLU A 73 -3.75 -8.19 -3.62
N GLN A 74 -2.68 -8.78 -3.08
CA GLN A 74 -2.78 -9.73 -1.96
C GLN A 74 -3.39 -9.09 -0.72
N LYS A 75 -3.02 -7.85 -0.42
CA LYS A 75 -3.57 -7.09 0.71
C LYS A 75 -5.08 -6.87 0.54
N ILE A 76 -5.51 -6.42 -0.63
CA ILE A 76 -6.94 -6.19 -0.92
C ILE A 76 -7.73 -7.50 -0.83
N ILE A 77 -7.22 -8.60 -1.40
CA ILE A 77 -7.87 -9.92 -1.31
C ILE A 77 -8.02 -10.34 0.16
N PHE A 78 -6.97 -10.17 0.96
CA PHE A 78 -7.01 -10.50 2.38
C PHE A 78 -7.99 -9.62 3.15
N GLU A 79 -7.97 -8.31 2.94
CA GLU A 79 -8.89 -7.35 3.58
C GLU A 79 -10.35 -7.64 3.20
N THR A 80 -10.62 -7.97 1.94
CA THR A 80 -11.96 -8.36 1.45
C THR A 80 -12.44 -9.65 2.12
N ALA A 81 -11.58 -10.68 2.17
CA ALA A 81 -11.92 -11.92 2.85
C ALA A 81 -12.18 -11.70 4.35
N PHE A 82 -11.35 -10.89 5.02
CA PHE A 82 -11.53 -10.55 6.42
C PHE A 82 -12.85 -9.80 6.65
N ALA A 83 -13.14 -8.77 5.87
CA ALA A 83 -14.39 -8.00 5.97
C ALA A 83 -15.62 -8.86 5.72
N TYR A 84 -15.53 -9.83 4.81
CA TYR A 84 -16.57 -10.80 4.54
C TYR A 84 -16.87 -11.71 5.74
N PHE A 85 -15.83 -12.30 6.33
CA PHE A 85 -16.01 -13.15 7.52
C PHE A 85 -16.44 -12.36 8.76
N ASP A 86 -15.99 -11.10 8.89
CA ASP A 86 -16.45 -10.21 9.95
C ASP A 86 -17.95 -9.91 9.81
N TYR A 87 -18.43 -9.64 8.59
CA TYR A 87 -19.87 -9.50 8.32
C TYR A 87 -20.67 -10.74 8.72
N ILE A 88 -20.21 -11.95 8.34
CA ILE A 88 -20.88 -13.19 8.72
C ILE A 88 -20.96 -13.34 10.23
N PHE A 89 -19.84 -13.07 10.91
CA PHE A 89 -19.78 -13.14 12.37
C PHE A 89 -20.74 -12.14 13.03
N LYS A 90 -20.76 -10.87 12.57
CA LYS A 90 -21.64 -9.84 13.11
C LYS A 90 -23.11 -10.11 12.81
N SER A 91 -23.43 -10.65 11.63
CA SER A 91 -24.80 -11.06 11.28
C SER A 91 -25.31 -12.17 12.19
N ASN A 92 -24.50 -13.20 12.42
CA ASN A 92 -24.87 -14.27 13.33
C ASN A 92 -24.96 -13.79 14.80
N ASN A 93 -24.09 -12.88 15.22
CA ASN A 93 -24.14 -12.27 16.55
C ASN A 93 -25.41 -11.44 16.75
N GLU A 94 -25.84 -10.69 15.74
CA GLU A 94 -27.11 -9.96 15.77
C GLU A 94 -28.32 -10.91 15.93
N LYS A 95 -28.39 -11.97 15.12
CA LYS A 95 -29.44 -13.01 15.20
C LYS A 95 -29.47 -13.67 16.58
N PHE A 96 -28.31 -13.97 17.13
CA PHE A 96 -28.19 -14.54 18.48
C PHE A 96 -28.71 -13.59 19.55
N ASN A 97 -28.32 -12.31 19.52
CA ASN A 97 -28.81 -11.31 20.47
C ASN A 97 -30.31 -11.04 20.31
N PHE A 98 -30.85 -11.09 19.08
CA PHE A 98 -32.28 -11.00 18.84
C PHE A 98 -33.03 -12.18 19.49
N SER A 99 -32.55 -13.40 19.31
CA SER A 99 -33.13 -14.58 19.97
C SER A 99 -33.05 -14.49 21.50
N ASN A 100 -31.98 -13.92 22.03
CA ASN A 100 -31.79 -13.71 23.47
C ASN A 100 -32.83 -12.70 24.02
N VAL A 101 -33.11 -11.60 23.32
CA VAL A 101 -34.16 -10.66 23.71
C VAL A 101 -35.52 -11.36 23.78
N ASN A 102 -35.88 -12.14 22.77
CA ASN A 102 -37.14 -12.89 22.75
C ASN A 102 -37.27 -13.86 23.94
N LEU A 103 -36.16 -14.46 24.39
CA LEU A 103 -36.15 -15.35 25.57
C LEU A 103 -36.40 -14.53 26.85
N PHE A 104 -35.75 -13.39 27.02
CA PHE A 104 -35.95 -12.54 28.19
C PHE A 104 -37.33 -11.87 28.22
N GLU A 105 -37.90 -11.52 27.05
CA GLU A 105 -39.28 -11.05 26.94
C GLU A 105 -40.27 -12.09 27.49
N ARG A 106 -40.15 -13.38 27.05
CA ARG A 106 -40.99 -14.46 27.57
C ARG A 106 -40.76 -14.69 29.07
N GLN A 107 -39.51 -14.53 29.56
CA GLN A 107 -39.24 -14.67 31.00
C GLN A 107 -39.95 -13.58 31.80
N VAL A 108 -39.91 -12.34 31.35
CA VAL A 108 -40.62 -11.23 32.02
C VAL A 108 -42.14 -11.43 31.98
N GLU A 109 -42.72 -11.91 30.86
CA GLU A 109 -44.12 -12.24 30.76
C GLU A 109 -44.51 -13.34 31.77
N PHE A 110 -43.71 -14.40 31.86
CA PHE A 110 -43.90 -15.50 32.77
C PHE A 110 -43.81 -15.05 34.26
N ASP A 111 -42.79 -14.28 34.57
CA ASP A 111 -42.56 -13.73 35.90
C ASP A 111 -43.65 -12.74 36.34
N ASN A 112 -44.19 -11.93 35.41
CA ASN A 112 -45.40 -11.09 35.66
C ASN A 112 -46.60 -11.97 36.04
N ALA A 113 -46.87 -13.06 35.29
CA ALA A 113 -47.98 -13.96 35.64
C ALA A 113 -47.80 -14.62 37.01
N ARG A 114 -46.58 -14.98 37.39
CA ARG A 114 -46.25 -15.58 38.70
C ARG A 114 -46.38 -14.57 39.86
N LEU A 115 -45.98 -13.32 39.62
CA LEU A 115 -46.14 -12.24 40.59
C LEU A 115 -47.64 -12.02 40.91
N GLN A 116 -48.50 -12.01 39.83
CA GLN A 116 -49.96 -11.85 40.03
C GLN A 116 -50.57 -12.96 40.86
N LYS A 117 -49.95 -14.17 40.82
CA LYS A 117 -50.37 -15.33 41.65
C LYS A 117 -49.71 -15.33 43.04
N GLY A 118 -48.80 -14.38 43.32
CA GLY A 118 -48.08 -14.31 44.59
C GLY A 118 -46.97 -15.38 44.75
N GLU A 119 -46.51 -15.96 43.61
CA GLU A 119 -45.49 -17.03 43.62
C GLU A 119 -44.06 -16.47 43.67
N ILE A 120 -43.87 -15.25 43.26
CA ILE A 120 -42.57 -14.53 43.29
C ILE A 120 -42.70 -13.13 43.85
N THR A 121 -41.57 -12.49 44.15
CA THR A 121 -41.54 -11.12 44.65
C THR A 121 -41.39 -10.07 43.55
N LEU A 122 -41.68 -8.81 43.86
CA LEU A 122 -41.44 -7.69 42.95
C LEU A 122 -39.95 -7.55 42.63
N THR A 123 -39.07 -7.95 43.54
CA THR A 123 -37.62 -7.95 43.32
C THR A 123 -37.22 -8.93 42.22
N ASP A 124 -37.84 -10.11 42.18
CA ASP A 124 -37.59 -11.14 41.17
C ASP A 124 -38.00 -10.64 39.77
N LEU A 125 -39.19 -10.00 39.68
CA LEU A 125 -39.63 -9.39 38.44
C LEU A 125 -38.68 -8.27 38.00
N ALA A 126 -38.29 -7.38 38.90
CA ALA A 126 -37.35 -6.29 38.59
C ALA A 126 -35.99 -6.82 38.09
N GLN A 127 -35.54 -7.96 38.58
CA GLN A 127 -34.31 -8.64 38.08
C GLN A 127 -34.49 -9.12 36.65
N SER A 128 -35.65 -9.71 36.31
CA SER A 128 -35.93 -10.16 34.94
C SER A 128 -36.06 -8.99 33.96
N GLU A 129 -36.72 -7.89 34.39
CA GLU A 129 -36.81 -6.65 33.59
C GLU A 129 -35.42 -6.03 33.37
N SER A 130 -34.54 -6.02 34.38
CA SER A 130 -33.15 -5.56 34.26
C SER A 130 -32.37 -6.41 33.25
N SER A 131 -32.57 -7.73 33.28
CA SER A 131 -31.93 -8.65 32.34
C SER A 131 -32.39 -8.41 30.90
N LEU A 132 -33.71 -8.17 30.70
CA LEU A 132 -34.27 -7.79 29.40
C LEU A 132 -33.69 -6.47 28.89
N ALA A 133 -33.60 -5.46 29.75
CA ALA A 133 -32.98 -4.18 29.39
C ALA A 133 -31.51 -4.35 28.96
N GLY A 134 -30.76 -5.20 29.67
CA GLY A 134 -29.38 -5.56 29.31
C GLY A 134 -29.30 -6.31 27.96
N ALA A 135 -30.24 -7.21 27.66
CA ALA A 135 -30.30 -7.92 26.39
C ALA A 135 -30.62 -6.95 25.24
N ASN A 136 -31.57 -6.04 25.43
CA ASN A 136 -31.88 -5.00 24.44
C ASN A 136 -30.67 -4.11 24.12
N ALA A 137 -29.90 -3.69 25.13
CA ALA A 137 -28.68 -2.92 24.94
C ALA A 137 -27.66 -3.69 24.08
N LYS A 138 -27.50 -5.00 24.33
CA LYS A 138 -26.60 -5.87 23.53
C LYS A 138 -27.10 -6.03 22.10
N LEU A 139 -28.40 -6.14 21.86
CA LEU A 139 -28.97 -6.21 20.51
C LEU A 139 -28.73 -4.91 19.74
N ILE A 140 -28.95 -3.75 20.36
CA ILE A 140 -28.68 -2.45 19.71
C ILE A 140 -27.18 -2.35 19.31
N LYS A 141 -26.30 -2.75 20.21
CA LYS A 141 -24.85 -2.80 19.94
C LYS A 141 -24.55 -3.73 18.77
N ALA A 142 -25.11 -4.94 18.76
CA ALA A 142 -24.89 -5.91 17.69
C ALA A 142 -25.39 -5.41 16.32
N LYS A 143 -26.54 -4.72 16.27
CA LYS A 143 -27.06 -4.05 15.06
C LYS A 143 -26.12 -2.97 14.55
N THR A 144 -25.56 -2.15 15.45
CA THR A 144 -24.59 -1.10 15.08
C THR A 144 -23.29 -1.71 14.54
N GLU A 145 -22.79 -2.77 15.18
CA GLU A 145 -21.58 -3.48 14.71
C GLU A 145 -21.82 -4.15 13.35
N LEU A 146 -22.98 -4.72 13.11
CA LEU A 146 -23.36 -5.26 11.81
C LEU A 146 -23.37 -4.19 10.72
N LEU A 147 -23.99 -3.03 10.99
CA LEU A 147 -24.02 -1.91 10.05
C LEU A 147 -22.58 -1.44 9.72
N SER A 148 -21.72 -1.36 10.73
CA SER A 148 -20.32 -0.98 10.53
C SER A 148 -19.57 -1.99 9.65
N SER A 149 -19.82 -3.29 9.83
CA SER A 149 -19.18 -4.34 9.01
C SER A 149 -19.66 -4.30 7.55
N ILE A 150 -20.95 -4.04 7.31
CA ILE A 150 -21.52 -3.82 5.98
C ILE A 150 -20.83 -2.63 5.29
N THR A 151 -20.78 -1.49 5.95
CA THR A 151 -20.14 -0.27 5.41
C THR A 151 -18.67 -0.49 5.11
N ASN A 152 -17.95 -1.24 5.97
CA ASN A 152 -16.54 -1.55 5.74
C ASN A 152 -16.34 -2.47 4.53
N PHE A 153 -17.19 -3.47 4.35
CA PHE A 153 -17.15 -4.35 3.18
C PHE A 153 -17.42 -3.56 1.89
N GLU A 154 -18.47 -2.74 1.86
CA GLU A 154 -18.81 -1.88 0.72
C GLU A 154 -17.68 -0.89 0.38
N ARG A 155 -17.01 -0.35 1.40
CA ARG A 155 -15.84 0.52 1.20
C ARG A 155 -14.67 -0.19 0.51
N ILE A 156 -14.42 -1.46 0.86
CA ILE A 156 -13.28 -2.22 0.30
C ILE A 156 -13.59 -2.72 -1.10
N THR A 157 -14.81 -3.20 -1.34
CA THR A 157 -15.21 -3.83 -2.61
C THR A 157 -15.80 -2.85 -3.63
N GLY A 158 -16.32 -1.71 -3.16
CA GLY A 158 -17.11 -0.79 -3.99
C GLY A 158 -18.51 -1.31 -4.32
N GLU A 159 -18.90 -2.48 -3.84
CA GLU A 159 -20.17 -3.15 -4.14
C GLU A 159 -20.96 -3.41 -2.87
N LYS A 160 -22.29 -3.41 -3.00
CA LYS A 160 -23.16 -3.82 -1.89
C LYS A 160 -22.98 -5.31 -1.59
N ILE A 161 -23.10 -5.67 -0.33
CA ILE A 161 -23.06 -7.08 0.08
C ILE A 161 -24.20 -7.83 -0.63
N PRO A 162 -23.87 -8.87 -1.43
CA PRO A 162 -24.91 -9.73 -1.99
C PRO A 162 -25.70 -10.39 -0.83
N SER A 163 -26.99 -10.64 -1.03
CA SER A 163 -27.81 -11.40 -0.06
C SER A 163 -27.34 -12.85 -0.07
N PHE A 164 -26.43 -13.17 0.84
CA PHE A 164 -25.81 -14.49 0.96
C PHE A 164 -26.68 -15.41 1.82
N GLU A 165 -27.69 -16.00 1.26
CA GLU A 165 -28.49 -17.04 1.95
C GLU A 165 -27.79 -18.40 2.06
N ASN A 166 -26.68 -18.64 1.31
CA ASN A 166 -26.04 -19.97 1.22
C ASN A 166 -24.50 -19.91 1.27
N LEU A 167 -23.95 -19.47 2.40
CA LEU A 167 -22.49 -19.40 2.58
C LEU A 167 -21.92 -20.60 3.34
N ASN A 168 -22.10 -21.77 2.79
CA ASN A 168 -21.35 -22.97 3.17
C ASN A 168 -20.13 -23.24 2.27
N GLN A 169 -19.61 -22.22 1.57
CA GLN A 169 -18.38 -22.38 0.78
C GLN A 169 -17.19 -22.50 1.70
N LYS A 170 -16.72 -23.73 1.86
CA LYS A 170 -15.41 -23.98 2.47
C LYS A 170 -14.35 -23.40 1.55
N VAL A 171 -13.65 -22.36 2.02
CA VAL A 171 -12.48 -21.85 1.31
C VAL A 171 -11.36 -22.89 1.51
N PHE A 172 -11.03 -23.61 0.44
CA PHE A 172 -9.89 -24.51 0.45
C PHE A 172 -8.63 -23.70 0.15
N ILE A 173 -7.82 -23.49 1.17
CA ILE A 173 -6.48 -22.91 1.04
C ILE A 173 -5.49 -24.04 1.28
N ASP A 174 -4.60 -24.28 0.32
CA ASP A 174 -3.51 -25.23 0.48
C ASP A 174 -2.45 -24.59 1.39
N LEU A 175 -2.49 -24.95 2.67
CA LEU A 175 -1.60 -24.45 3.69
C LEU A 175 -0.40 -25.39 3.86
N PRO A 176 0.81 -24.87 4.10
CA PRO A 176 1.95 -25.70 4.45
C PRO A 176 1.63 -26.59 5.65
N SER A 177 2.11 -27.82 5.63
CA SER A 177 1.82 -28.81 6.68
C SER A 177 2.63 -28.60 7.97
N THR A 178 3.75 -27.88 7.91
CA THR A 178 4.65 -27.65 9.03
C THR A 178 5.15 -26.22 9.09
N LEU A 179 5.52 -25.77 10.30
CA LEU A 179 6.18 -24.46 10.50
C LEU A 179 7.44 -24.32 9.62
N LYS A 180 8.27 -25.37 9.53
CA LYS A 180 9.48 -25.36 8.71
C LYS A 180 9.16 -25.10 7.24
N SER A 181 8.19 -25.80 6.67
CA SER A 181 7.75 -25.56 5.29
C SER A 181 7.20 -24.16 5.08
N SER A 182 6.48 -23.59 6.07
CA SER A 182 6.00 -22.20 6.03
C SER A 182 7.14 -21.20 6.01
N LEU A 183 8.19 -21.42 6.85
CA LEU A 183 9.37 -20.56 6.90
C LEU A 183 10.19 -20.63 5.61
N ASP A 184 10.36 -21.82 5.04
CA ASP A 184 11.07 -22.01 3.76
C ASP A 184 10.33 -21.30 2.62
N GLN A 185 9.02 -21.46 2.52
CA GLN A 185 8.20 -20.77 1.51
C GLN A 185 8.20 -19.25 1.69
N SER A 186 8.06 -18.75 2.91
CA SER A 186 8.06 -17.31 3.18
C SER A 186 9.41 -16.67 2.85
N SER A 187 10.52 -17.36 3.13
CA SER A 187 11.87 -16.89 2.80
C SER A 187 12.11 -16.76 1.31
N LEU A 188 11.40 -17.53 0.49
CA LEU A 188 11.54 -17.51 -0.98
C LEU A 188 10.53 -16.63 -1.69
N LYS A 189 9.27 -16.58 -1.19
CA LYS A 189 8.13 -16.02 -1.92
C LYS A 189 7.55 -14.76 -1.29
N ASN A 190 7.95 -14.38 -0.08
CA ASN A 190 7.38 -13.21 0.58
C ASN A 190 7.70 -11.93 -0.20
N LEU A 191 6.66 -11.23 -0.63
CA LEU A 191 6.79 -10.05 -1.50
C LEU A 191 7.53 -8.90 -0.81
N ALA A 192 7.31 -8.66 0.48
CA ALA A 192 8.01 -7.62 1.22
C ALA A 192 9.52 -7.88 1.29
N LEU A 193 9.93 -9.15 1.43
CA LEU A 193 11.34 -9.52 1.41
C LEU A 193 11.94 -9.35 0.01
N LEU A 194 11.22 -9.74 -1.05
CA LEU A 194 11.66 -9.56 -2.43
C LEU A 194 11.80 -8.09 -2.81
N ILE A 195 10.85 -7.24 -2.40
CA ILE A 195 10.91 -5.77 -2.58
C ILE A 195 12.14 -5.20 -1.87
N SER A 196 12.38 -5.58 -0.61
CA SER A 196 13.55 -5.11 0.15
C SER A 196 14.88 -5.54 -0.48
N LYS A 197 14.91 -6.71 -1.12
CA LYS A 197 16.06 -7.17 -1.90
C LYS A 197 16.30 -6.29 -3.13
N LEU A 198 15.25 -5.96 -3.87
CA LEU A 198 15.35 -5.05 -5.01
C LEU A 198 15.78 -3.64 -4.57
N ASP A 199 15.30 -3.12 -3.44
CA ASP A 199 15.73 -1.84 -2.88
C ASP A 199 17.24 -1.81 -2.61
N TYR A 200 17.78 -2.89 -2.05
CA TYR A 200 19.23 -3.03 -1.88
C TYR A 200 19.96 -3.03 -3.24
N GLU A 201 19.49 -3.80 -4.23
CA GLU A 201 20.11 -3.88 -5.56
C GLU A 201 20.03 -2.52 -6.29
N ILE A 202 18.94 -1.79 -6.19
CA ILE A 202 18.76 -0.42 -6.69
C ILE A 202 19.80 0.51 -6.05
N SER A 203 19.99 0.43 -4.73
CA SER A 203 20.98 1.25 -4.01
C SER A 203 22.42 0.97 -4.45
N VAL A 204 22.74 -0.26 -4.84
CA VAL A 204 24.03 -0.63 -5.44
C VAL A 204 24.22 0.06 -6.79
N LYS A 205 23.16 0.10 -7.65
CA LYS A 205 23.22 0.80 -8.94
C LYS A 205 23.35 2.31 -8.75
N GLU A 206 22.65 2.89 -7.76
CA GLU A 206 22.76 4.30 -7.41
C GLU A 206 24.19 4.67 -7.00
N LEU A 207 24.85 3.87 -6.16
CA LEU A 207 26.24 4.09 -5.81
C LEU A 207 27.16 4.07 -7.04
N ASN A 208 26.90 3.18 -8.01
CA ASN A 208 27.70 3.12 -9.25
C ASN A 208 27.43 4.33 -10.17
N ILE A 209 26.19 4.84 -10.18
CA ILE A 209 25.82 6.09 -10.89
C ILE A 209 26.56 7.27 -10.28
N GLU A 210 26.62 7.37 -8.95
CA GLU A 210 27.34 8.44 -8.27
C GLU A 210 28.88 8.34 -8.52
N ARG A 211 29.44 7.14 -8.50
CA ARG A 211 30.86 6.92 -8.85
C ARG A 211 31.19 7.33 -10.28
N ALA A 212 30.26 7.16 -11.21
CA ALA A 212 30.41 7.57 -12.59
C ALA A 212 30.59 9.09 -12.77
N ARG A 213 30.20 9.92 -11.78
CA ARG A 213 30.43 11.38 -11.79
C ARG A 213 31.90 11.77 -11.76
N LEU A 214 32.79 10.85 -11.31
CA LEU A 214 34.24 11.08 -11.35
C LEU A 214 34.86 10.81 -12.72
N SER A 215 34.10 10.22 -13.63
CA SER A 215 34.57 9.87 -14.98
C SER A 215 34.34 11.03 -15.96
N PRO A 216 35.15 11.10 -17.04
CA PRO A 216 34.87 12.03 -18.13
C PRO A 216 33.53 11.70 -18.81
N LYS A 217 32.87 12.74 -19.30
CA LYS A 217 31.69 12.67 -20.18
C LYS A 217 32.11 13.08 -21.59
N ALA A 218 31.82 12.25 -22.58
CA ALA A 218 31.98 12.55 -24.00
C ALA A 218 30.62 12.54 -24.69
N SER A 219 30.33 13.60 -25.44
CA SER A 219 29.09 13.71 -26.26
C SER A 219 29.38 14.31 -27.61
N ILE A 220 28.55 13.95 -28.58
CA ILE A 220 28.48 14.58 -29.89
C ILE A 220 27.12 15.24 -30.00
N LYS A 221 27.12 16.51 -30.42
CA LYS A 221 25.93 17.29 -30.70
C LYS A 221 25.96 17.73 -32.14
N VAL A 222 24.89 17.48 -32.89
CA VAL A 222 24.62 18.01 -34.21
C VAL A 222 23.46 18.99 -34.05
N SER A 223 23.59 20.21 -34.56
CA SER A 223 22.52 21.20 -34.50
C SER A 223 22.41 21.97 -35.78
N LYS A 224 21.17 22.29 -36.16
CA LYS A 224 20.86 23.23 -37.22
C LYS A 224 20.02 24.33 -36.64
N SER A 225 20.47 25.60 -36.84
CA SER A 225 19.77 26.78 -36.39
C SER A 225 19.48 27.70 -37.57
N GLU A 226 18.27 28.24 -37.58
CA GLU A 226 17.80 29.27 -38.50
C GLU A 226 17.49 30.53 -37.69
N ASN A 227 18.18 31.60 -37.96
CA ASN A 227 18.03 32.91 -37.30
C ASN A 227 17.53 33.90 -38.32
N LYS A 228 16.42 34.60 -38.05
CA LYS A 228 15.95 35.78 -38.79
C LYS A 228 16.21 37.02 -38.02
N ASP A 229 16.44 38.12 -38.75
CA ASP A 229 16.82 39.43 -38.17
C ASP A 229 18.02 39.32 -37.20
N PHE A 230 19.01 38.49 -37.64
CA PHE A 230 20.16 38.12 -36.78
C PHE A 230 20.98 39.32 -36.31
N SER A 231 21.17 40.31 -37.20
CA SER A 231 21.84 41.55 -36.84
C SER A 231 21.45 42.67 -37.83
N SER A 232 21.88 43.91 -37.54
CA SER A 232 21.65 45.06 -38.41
C SER A 232 22.25 44.96 -39.83
N THR A 233 23.05 43.93 -40.10
CA THR A 233 23.75 43.71 -41.40
C THR A 233 23.48 42.33 -41.98
N ILE A 234 22.85 41.41 -41.21
CA ILE A 234 22.57 40.05 -41.61
C ILE A 234 21.11 39.76 -41.29
N ASP A 235 20.27 39.62 -42.29
CA ASP A 235 18.84 39.35 -42.17
C ASP A 235 18.58 37.87 -41.80
N GLU A 236 19.13 36.94 -42.53
CA GLU A 236 18.99 35.51 -42.28
C GLU A 236 20.36 34.83 -42.12
N LYS A 237 20.46 33.96 -41.12
CA LYS A 237 21.66 33.14 -40.87
C LYS A 237 21.27 31.71 -40.57
N ASN A 238 21.76 30.78 -41.39
CA ASN A 238 21.58 29.32 -41.23
C ASN A 238 22.94 28.71 -40.82
N ASP A 239 22.98 28.07 -39.66
CA ASP A 239 24.18 27.41 -39.16
C ASP A 239 23.93 25.89 -39.03
N GLU A 240 24.84 25.09 -39.52
CA GLU A 240 24.91 23.66 -39.24
C GLU A 240 26.21 23.38 -38.45
N THR A 241 26.05 22.84 -37.26
CA THR A 241 27.18 22.65 -36.32
C THR A 241 27.28 21.23 -35.88
N VAL A 242 28.44 20.60 -36.00
CA VAL A 242 28.81 19.34 -35.38
C VAL A 242 29.84 19.62 -34.31
N LYS A 243 29.50 19.29 -33.05
CA LYS A 243 30.35 19.58 -31.89
C LYS A 243 30.60 18.29 -31.09
N ALA A 244 31.86 17.89 -30.98
CA ALA A 244 32.31 16.87 -30.02
C ALA A 244 32.79 17.56 -28.76
N THR A 245 32.30 17.13 -27.60
CA THR A 245 32.66 17.70 -26.30
C THR A 245 33.09 16.62 -25.34
N ILE A 246 34.26 16.81 -24.69
CA ILE A 246 34.71 15.98 -23.56
C ILE A 246 34.83 16.90 -22.36
N THR A 247 34.12 16.53 -21.27
CA THR A 247 34.16 17.24 -20.01
C THR A 247 34.57 16.31 -18.89
N TRP A 248 35.61 16.66 -18.13
CA TRP A 248 36.08 15.86 -17.00
C TRP A 248 36.10 16.74 -15.74
N PRO A 249 35.16 16.52 -14.80
CA PRO A 249 35.10 17.27 -13.56
C PRO A 249 36.12 16.72 -12.55
N ILE A 250 37.37 17.18 -12.61
CA ILE A 250 38.48 16.71 -11.73
C ILE A 250 38.25 17.16 -10.28
N ILE A 251 37.91 18.43 -10.08
CA ILE A 251 37.63 19.02 -8.76
C ILE A 251 36.31 19.80 -8.83
N LYS A 252 35.39 19.50 -7.92
CA LYS A 252 34.07 20.11 -7.79
C LYS A 252 33.76 20.43 -6.32
N GLY A 253 34.66 21.14 -5.65
CA GLY A 253 34.45 21.59 -4.27
C GLY A 253 34.06 20.46 -3.27
N GLY A 254 34.45 19.20 -3.53
CA GLY A 254 34.10 18.07 -2.68
C GLY A 254 32.72 17.45 -2.94
N GLU A 255 31.88 18.04 -3.80
CA GLU A 255 30.50 17.58 -4.09
C GLU A 255 30.45 16.09 -4.49
N ASN A 256 31.31 15.69 -5.45
CA ASN A 256 31.32 14.31 -5.95
C ASN A 256 31.68 13.29 -4.84
N ILE A 257 32.65 13.63 -4.00
CA ILE A 257 33.11 12.76 -2.91
C ILE A 257 32.01 12.63 -1.85
N SER A 258 31.37 13.73 -1.51
CA SER A 258 30.27 13.75 -0.54
C SER A 258 29.05 12.96 -1.04
N SER A 259 28.69 13.08 -2.33
CA SER A 259 27.62 12.34 -2.96
C SER A 259 27.89 10.83 -2.98
N ILE A 260 29.12 10.41 -3.29
CA ILE A 260 29.53 9.00 -3.24
C ILE A 260 29.46 8.47 -1.81
N LYS A 261 29.94 9.24 -0.82
CA LYS A 261 29.88 8.87 0.59
C LYS A 261 28.43 8.70 1.05
N LYS A 262 27.57 9.67 0.71
CA LYS A 262 26.12 9.59 0.99
C LYS A 262 25.50 8.33 0.39
N SER A 263 25.71 8.07 -0.90
CA SER A 263 25.18 6.90 -1.58
C SER A 263 25.74 5.58 -1.03
N SER A 264 27.00 5.58 -0.56
CA SER A 264 27.58 4.43 0.14
C SER A 264 26.90 4.13 1.48
N LEU A 265 26.58 5.17 2.26
CA LEU A 265 25.84 5.02 3.51
C LEU A 265 24.40 4.58 3.26
N GLU A 266 23.74 5.10 2.20
CA GLU A 266 22.42 4.64 1.79
C GLU A 266 22.42 3.17 1.40
N LYS A 267 23.42 2.70 0.65
CA LYS A 267 23.57 1.26 0.36
C LYS A 267 23.68 0.44 1.65
N GLN A 268 24.47 0.88 2.64
CA GLN A 268 24.57 0.21 3.93
C GLN A 268 23.25 0.19 4.69
N ARG A 269 22.50 1.31 4.65
CA ARG A 269 21.15 1.40 5.23
C ARG A 269 20.22 0.36 4.61
N PHE A 270 20.16 0.25 3.29
CA PHE A 270 19.31 -0.74 2.61
C PHE A 270 19.77 -2.19 2.87
N GLN A 271 21.06 -2.42 3.06
CA GLN A 271 21.58 -3.73 3.48
C GLN A 271 21.06 -4.13 4.88
N LEU A 272 21.03 -3.19 5.82
CA LEU A 272 20.48 -3.43 7.16
C LEU A 272 18.97 -3.61 7.12
N LEU A 273 18.25 -2.82 6.32
CA LEU A 273 16.80 -2.99 6.12
C LEU A 273 16.45 -4.34 5.50
N LEU A 274 17.26 -4.85 4.57
CA LEU A 274 17.07 -6.21 4.03
C LEU A 274 17.24 -7.28 5.11
N LYS A 275 18.23 -7.12 5.99
CA LYS A 275 18.42 -8.03 7.13
C LYS A 275 17.24 -7.99 8.08
N ASP A 276 16.76 -6.79 8.39
CA ASP A 276 15.57 -6.57 9.24
C ASP A 276 14.31 -7.17 8.61
N ALA A 277 14.06 -6.92 7.32
CA ALA A 277 12.95 -7.50 6.57
C ALA A 277 12.96 -9.04 6.63
N LYS A 278 14.14 -9.66 6.51
CA LYS A 278 14.28 -11.11 6.64
C LYS A 278 13.88 -11.60 8.03
N ASN A 279 14.37 -10.95 9.08
CA ASN A 279 14.06 -11.32 10.47
C ASN A 279 12.56 -11.12 10.76
N LYS A 280 11.99 -10.02 10.26
CA LYS A 280 10.56 -9.72 10.38
C LYS A 280 9.70 -10.79 9.71
N VAL A 281 10.01 -11.19 8.48
CA VAL A 281 9.28 -12.25 7.77
C VAL A 281 9.32 -13.57 8.52
N LEU A 282 10.47 -13.94 9.10
CA LEU A 282 10.58 -15.16 9.91
C LEU A 282 9.71 -15.08 11.18
N SER A 283 9.75 -13.95 11.88
CA SER A 283 8.93 -13.71 13.08
C SER A 283 7.44 -13.72 12.75
N ASP A 284 7.03 -12.96 11.72
CA ASP A 284 5.62 -12.84 11.31
C ASP A 284 5.06 -14.20 10.85
N THR A 285 5.86 -14.99 10.12
CA THR A 285 5.47 -16.34 9.71
C THR A 285 5.29 -17.27 10.91
N SER A 286 6.20 -17.21 11.89
CA SER A 286 6.12 -18.03 13.11
C SER A 286 4.88 -17.66 13.94
N ASN A 287 4.62 -16.37 14.10
CA ASN A 287 3.45 -15.87 14.81
C ASN A 287 2.13 -16.26 14.12
N SER A 288 2.09 -16.10 12.78
CA SER A 288 0.91 -16.49 11.99
C SER A 288 0.64 -17.99 12.06
N TRP A 289 1.69 -18.81 12.04
CA TRP A 289 1.57 -20.26 12.23
C TRP A 289 1.02 -20.61 13.61
N SER A 290 1.55 -20.00 14.67
CA SER A 290 1.10 -20.21 16.04
C SER A 290 -0.37 -19.79 16.21
N ASN A 291 -0.77 -18.66 15.64
CA ASN A 291 -2.15 -18.18 15.65
C ASN A 291 -3.09 -19.12 14.89
N TYR A 292 -2.66 -19.66 13.76
CA TYR A 292 -3.42 -20.66 13.03
C TYR A 292 -3.66 -21.93 13.87
N GLN A 293 -2.61 -22.47 14.49
CA GLN A 293 -2.73 -23.66 15.35
C GLN A 293 -3.63 -23.40 16.57
N SER A 294 -3.49 -22.24 17.21
CA SER A 294 -4.34 -21.82 18.32
C SER A 294 -5.80 -21.72 17.90
N SER A 295 -6.07 -21.03 16.76
CA SER A 295 -7.44 -20.87 16.23
C SER A 295 -8.09 -22.20 15.89
N LYS A 296 -7.33 -23.16 15.34
CA LYS A 296 -7.79 -24.51 15.07
C LYS A 296 -8.20 -25.24 16.35
N SER A 297 -7.34 -25.18 17.38
CA SER A 297 -7.61 -25.81 18.67
C SER A 297 -8.82 -25.19 19.38
N VAL A 298 -8.95 -23.86 19.33
CA VAL A 298 -10.12 -23.13 19.85
C VAL A 298 -11.40 -23.56 19.14
N LEU A 299 -11.36 -23.68 17.81
CA LEU A 299 -12.51 -24.15 17.03
C LEU A 299 -12.96 -25.55 17.47
N ASP A 300 -12.02 -26.48 17.61
CA ASP A 300 -12.32 -27.86 18.04
C ASP A 300 -12.90 -27.91 19.47
N ALA A 301 -12.32 -27.11 20.40
CA ALA A 301 -12.83 -26.97 21.77
C ALA A 301 -14.25 -26.36 21.78
N THR A 302 -14.49 -25.31 20.99
CA THR A 302 -15.80 -24.63 20.93
C THR A 302 -16.87 -25.56 20.34
N LYS A 303 -16.53 -26.37 19.33
CA LYS A 303 -17.44 -27.41 18.81
C LYS A 303 -17.81 -28.44 19.87
N ALA A 304 -16.85 -28.89 20.67
CA ALA A 304 -17.11 -29.80 21.76
C ALA A 304 -18.02 -29.17 22.85
N GLN A 305 -17.77 -27.89 23.19
CA GLN A 305 -18.63 -27.14 24.12
C GLN A 305 -20.06 -26.99 23.58
N LEU A 306 -20.21 -26.63 22.30
CA LEU A 306 -21.54 -26.54 21.67
C LEU A 306 -22.30 -27.87 21.78
N LYS A 307 -21.66 -28.95 21.40
CA LYS A 307 -22.29 -30.29 21.48
C LYS A 307 -22.67 -30.65 22.91
N ALA A 308 -21.85 -30.35 23.89
CA ALA A 308 -22.17 -30.61 25.31
C ALA A 308 -23.34 -29.72 25.78
N ALA A 309 -23.39 -28.46 25.38
CA ALA A 309 -24.49 -27.54 25.70
C ALA A 309 -25.82 -27.96 25.05
N GLU A 310 -25.79 -28.45 23.79
CA GLU A 310 -26.96 -29.00 23.11
C GLU A 310 -27.52 -30.21 23.86
N ILE A 311 -26.68 -31.18 24.24
CA ILE A 311 -27.08 -32.38 25.02
C ILE A 311 -27.64 -31.95 26.39
N ALA A 312 -27.00 -31.00 27.07
CA ALA A 312 -27.49 -30.55 28.37
C ALA A 312 -28.86 -29.84 28.24
N ASN A 313 -29.05 -29.02 27.21
CA ASN A 313 -30.32 -28.34 26.96
C ASN A 313 -31.44 -29.35 26.62
N GLU A 314 -31.15 -30.34 25.79
CA GLU A 314 -32.09 -31.42 25.47
C GLU A 314 -32.47 -32.23 26.74
N GLY A 315 -31.48 -32.58 27.57
CA GLY A 315 -31.70 -33.30 28.83
C GLY A 315 -32.58 -32.50 29.81
N ILE A 316 -32.30 -31.21 30.01
CA ILE A 316 -33.10 -30.36 30.87
C ILE A 316 -34.53 -30.20 30.35
N THR A 317 -34.72 -30.07 29.03
CA THR A 317 -36.04 -30.02 28.42
C THR A 317 -36.85 -31.28 28.66
N LEU A 318 -36.25 -32.45 28.44
CA LEU A 318 -36.90 -33.77 28.68
C LEU A 318 -37.23 -33.99 30.18
N GLU A 319 -36.34 -33.59 31.09
CA GLU A 319 -36.58 -33.63 32.54
C GLU A 319 -37.76 -32.74 32.94
N TYR A 320 -37.80 -31.53 32.39
CA TYR A 320 -38.89 -30.57 32.61
C TYR A 320 -40.24 -31.16 32.12
N ASP A 321 -40.30 -31.66 30.90
CA ASP A 321 -41.49 -32.28 30.32
C ASP A 321 -41.96 -33.54 31.06
N SER A 322 -41.03 -34.27 31.68
CA SER A 322 -41.32 -35.42 32.52
C SER A 322 -41.73 -35.12 33.96
N GLY A 323 -41.72 -33.81 34.36
CA GLY A 323 -42.10 -33.37 35.68
C GLY A 323 -41.07 -33.71 36.78
N LYS A 324 -39.82 -34.07 36.44
CA LYS A 324 -38.79 -34.51 37.35
C LYS A 324 -37.85 -33.39 37.85
N THR A 325 -37.85 -32.23 37.20
CA THR A 325 -36.96 -31.13 37.54
C THR A 325 -37.72 -30.08 38.33
N ARG A 326 -37.25 -29.78 39.54
CA ARG A 326 -37.59 -28.54 40.27
C ARG A 326 -36.84 -27.41 39.58
N THR A 327 -37.56 -26.40 39.10
CA THR A 327 -36.98 -25.12 38.68
C THR A 327 -36.15 -24.55 39.81
N THR A 328 -34.83 -24.50 39.65
CA THR A 328 -33.93 -23.67 40.46
C THR A 328 -33.71 -22.36 39.74
#